data_3a2cb153cfcf02e8fc2f83e2c233c079
#
_entry.id   3a2cb153cfcf02e8fc2f83e2c233c079
#
_cell.length_a   1.000
_cell.length_b   1.000
_cell.length_c   1.000
_cell.angle_alpha   90.00
_cell.angle_beta   90.00
_cell.angle_gamma   90.00
#
_symmetry.space_group_name_H-M   'P 1'
#
loop_
_entity.id
_entity.type
_entity.pdbx_description
1 polymer ?
#
loop_
_entity_poly.entity_id
_entity_poly.type
_entity_poly.pdbx_seq_one_letter_code
_entity_poly.pdbx_strand_id
1 'polypeptide(L)'
;QMCIRDRLERFNIQLSRANVNVQFTHKPQVTWMIDQEFAIPSSIKKNYITLFPFCSIKHRQKLWPHYQDLITKLKIKYPDIDIIIVPGPGEYEKARNYDVKILMNNKDHTNFFQLSKILAGSKYVISNDTGPAHLAAHLGCKGLAIFGSHTSPEKVSIQTDNFHSISSKNLHELSPETVIEKIDSHL
;
A
#
# COMPACT_ATOMS: atom_id res chain seq x y z
N GLN A 1 -18.79 8.42 19.99
CA GLN A 1 -17.89 7.92 18.92
C GLN A 1 -18.01 8.87 17.74
N MET A 2 -16.96 9.66 17.51
CA MET A 2 -16.91 10.54 16.34
C MET A 2 -16.59 9.70 15.10
N CYS A 3 -17.56 9.54 14.23
CA CYS A 3 -17.41 8.90 12.93
C CYS A 3 -16.40 9.67 12.06
N ILE A 4 -15.63 9.01 11.21
CA ILE A 4 -14.68 9.68 10.29
C ILE A 4 -15.38 10.57 9.29
N ARG A 5 -16.60 10.24 8.89
CA ARG A 5 -17.49 11.16 8.18
C ARG A 5 -17.53 12.52 8.88
N ASP A 6 -17.66 12.51 10.21
CA ASP A 6 -17.65 13.75 11.00
C ASP A 6 -16.32 14.51 10.93
N ARG A 7 -15.17 13.83 10.80
CA ARG A 7 -13.87 14.51 10.64
C ARG A 7 -13.75 15.16 9.27
N LEU A 8 -14.04 14.41 8.21
CA LEU A 8 -13.98 14.95 6.85
C LEU A 8 -14.98 16.09 6.68
N GLU A 9 -16.19 15.94 7.19
CA GLU A 9 -17.19 17.01 7.20
C GLU A 9 -16.69 18.24 7.97
N ARG A 10 -16.07 18.08 9.14
CA ARG A 10 -15.48 19.19 9.88
C ARG A 10 -14.38 19.88 9.10
N PHE A 11 -13.47 19.14 8.49
CA PHE A 11 -12.44 19.71 7.65
C PHE A 11 -13.05 20.45 6.45
N ASN A 12 -14.06 19.86 5.80
CA ASN A 12 -14.77 20.51 4.71
C ASN A 12 -15.39 21.83 5.15
N ILE A 13 -16.06 21.86 6.30
CA ILE A 13 -16.66 23.07 6.87
C ILE A 13 -15.56 24.12 7.17
N GLN A 14 -14.45 23.70 7.77
CA GLN A 14 -13.33 24.60 8.09
C GLN A 14 -12.70 25.18 6.82
N LEU A 15 -12.43 24.33 5.81
CA LEU A 15 -11.86 24.75 4.53
C LEU A 15 -12.82 25.68 3.77
N SER A 16 -14.12 25.34 3.74
CA SER A 16 -15.14 26.20 3.10
C SER A 16 -15.23 27.57 3.77
N ARG A 17 -15.15 27.64 5.11
CA ARG A 17 -15.11 28.90 5.85
C ARG A 17 -13.85 29.73 5.55
N ALA A 18 -12.76 29.06 5.18
CA ALA A 18 -11.52 29.69 4.74
C ALA A 18 -11.50 29.98 3.22
N ASN A 19 -12.63 29.87 2.53
CA ASN A 19 -12.75 30.01 1.07
C ASN A 19 -11.86 29.06 0.26
N VAL A 20 -11.53 27.88 0.82
CA VAL A 20 -10.78 26.84 0.12
C VAL A 20 -11.76 25.89 -0.56
N ASN A 21 -11.49 25.56 -1.83
CA ASN A 21 -12.30 24.60 -2.58
C ASN A 21 -12.18 23.20 -1.99
N VAL A 22 -13.31 22.59 -1.62
CA VAL A 22 -13.39 21.26 -0.98
C VAL A 22 -13.92 20.16 -1.91
N GLN A 23 -13.99 20.42 -3.20
CA GLN A 23 -14.60 19.52 -4.19
C GLN A 23 -13.98 18.10 -4.20
N PHE A 24 -12.69 17.98 -3.92
CA PHE A 24 -11.94 16.71 -4.01
C PHE A 24 -11.53 16.11 -2.65
N THR A 25 -12.08 16.58 -1.55
CA THR A 25 -11.68 16.15 -0.21
C THR A 25 -11.92 14.65 0.02
N HIS A 26 -12.95 14.08 -0.58
CA HIS A 26 -13.29 12.65 -0.46
C HIS A 26 -12.63 11.78 -1.54
N LYS A 27 -12.22 12.38 -2.65
CA LYS A 27 -11.54 11.70 -3.77
C LYS A 27 -10.37 12.57 -4.24
N PRO A 28 -9.28 12.68 -3.46
CA PRO A 28 -8.15 13.52 -3.83
C PRO A 28 -7.53 13.02 -5.13
N GLN A 29 -7.26 13.93 -6.05
CA GLN A 29 -6.54 13.62 -7.28
C GLN A 29 -5.04 13.79 -7.03
N VAL A 30 -4.31 12.69 -6.95
CA VAL A 30 -2.88 12.70 -6.62
C VAL A 30 -2.00 12.21 -7.78
N THR A 31 -2.55 12.03 -8.97
CA THR A 31 -1.81 11.58 -10.17
C THR A 31 -0.68 12.52 -10.58
N TRP A 32 -0.75 13.79 -10.21
CA TRP A 32 0.33 14.77 -10.38
C TRP A 32 1.61 14.42 -9.61
N MET A 33 1.53 13.52 -8.63
CA MET A 33 2.68 13.03 -7.88
C MET A 33 3.49 11.97 -8.62
N ILE A 34 3.02 11.46 -9.76
CA ILE A 34 3.72 10.41 -10.51
C ILE A 34 4.95 11.04 -11.19
N ASP A 35 6.14 10.66 -10.74
CA ASP A 35 7.40 11.08 -11.36
C ASP A 35 7.54 10.45 -12.75
N GLN A 36 7.38 11.25 -13.78
CA GLN A 36 7.45 10.78 -15.16
C GLN A 36 8.89 10.48 -15.62
N GLU A 37 9.89 11.08 -14.98
CA GLU A 37 11.30 10.93 -15.31
C GLU A 37 11.94 9.72 -14.61
N PHE A 38 11.35 9.28 -13.49
CA PHE A 38 11.87 8.13 -12.77
C PHE A 38 11.70 6.85 -13.58
N ALA A 39 12.81 6.21 -13.92
CA ALA A 39 12.86 4.94 -14.63
C ALA A 39 12.90 3.77 -13.64
N ILE A 40 11.93 2.85 -13.77
CA ILE A 40 11.98 1.57 -13.05
C ILE A 40 13.12 0.75 -13.67
N PRO A 41 14.05 0.20 -12.86
CA PRO A 41 15.18 -0.57 -13.36
C PRO A 41 14.76 -1.72 -14.27
N SER A 42 15.48 -1.93 -15.38
CA SER A 42 15.21 -3.01 -16.34
C SER A 42 15.34 -4.43 -15.75
N SER A 43 15.98 -4.56 -14.58
CA SER A 43 16.02 -5.81 -13.82
C SER A 43 14.68 -6.21 -13.23
N ILE A 44 13.69 -5.30 -13.20
CA ILE A 44 12.32 -5.56 -12.77
C ILE A 44 11.47 -5.76 -14.02
N LYS A 45 10.72 -6.87 -14.08
CA LYS A 45 9.79 -7.15 -15.17
C LYS A 45 8.73 -6.03 -15.25
N LYS A 46 8.16 -5.83 -16.44
CA LYS A 46 7.07 -4.87 -16.65
C LYS A 46 5.85 -5.20 -15.75
N ASN A 47 5.59 -6.48 -15.50
CA ASN A 47 4.55 -6.93 -14.58
C ASN A 47 5.18 -7.25 -13.23
N TYR A 48 4.82 -6.51 -12.20
CA TYR A 48 5.28 -6.74 -10.83
C TYR A 48 4.20 -6.46 -9.80
N ILE A 49 4.32 -7.13 -8.66
CA ILE A 49 3.53 -6.91 -7.45
C ILE A 49 4.43 -6.20 -6.43
N THR A 50 3.94 -5.12 -5.85
CA THR A 50 4.67 -4.36 -4.83
C THR A 50 4.17 -4.70 -3.44
N LEU A 51 5.09 -5.01 -2.53
CA LEU A 51 4.81 -5.34 -1.14
C LEU A 51 5.34 -4.26 -0.19
N PHE A 52 4.56 -3.96 0.85
CA PHE A 52 4.96 -3.10 1.97
C PHE A 52 4.75 -3.84 3.29
N PRO A 53 5.70 -4.72 3.67
CA PRO A 53 5.57 -5.56 4.86
C PRO A 53 5.91 -4.84 6.16
N PHE A 54 6.38 -3.60 6.11
CA PHE A 54 6.86 -2.86 7.26
C PHE A 54 5.83 -1.88 7.80
N CYS A 55 6.09 -1.36 8.99
CA CYS A 55 5.37 -0.25 9.58
C CYS A 55 6.28 0.52 10.54
N SER A 56 5.86 1.69 10.97
CA SER A 56 6.54 2.46 12.00
C SER A 56 6.75 1.63 13.28
N ILE A 57 7.90 1.82 13.94
CA ILE A 57 8.26 1.15 15.20
C ILE A 57 7.18 1.33 16.28
N LYS A 58 6.48 2.47 16.27
CA LYS A 58 5.39 2.78 17.20
C LYS A 58 4.09 1.97 16.95
N HIS A 59 3.98 1.30 15.82
CA HIS A 59 2.75 0.65 15.35
C HIS A 59 2.96 -0.81 14.97
N ARG A 60 3.80 -1.54 15.72
CA ARG A 60 4.13 -2.96 15.45
C ARG A 60 2.91 -3.88 15.39
N GLN A 61 1.81 -3.50 16.05
CA GLN A 61 0.53 -4.21 15.98
C GLN A 61 -0.10 -4.25 14.57
N LYS A 62 0.46 -3.47 13.63
CA LYS A 62 0.05 -3.48 12.21
C LYS A 62 0.82 -4.51 11.37
N LEU A 63 1.87 -5.12 11.91
CA LEU A 63 2.69 -6.07 11.16
C LEU A 63 1.94 -7.39 10.99
N TRP A 64 1.69 -7.76 9.76
CA TRP A 64 1.28 -9.11 9.41
C TRP A 64 2.53 -9.99 9.26
N PRO A 65 2.65 -11.13 9.97
CA PRO A 65 3.92 -11.86 10.04
C PRO A 65 4.18 -12.78 8.85
N HIS A 66 3.19 -13.07 8.00
CA HIS A 66 3.26 -14.14 7.00
C HIS A 66 3.66 -13.64 5.59
N TYR A 67 4.35 -12.50 5.47
CA TYR A 67 4.77 -12.00 4.15
C TYR A 67 5.75 -12.93 3.44
N GLN A 68 6.65 -13.63 4.16
CA GLN A 68 7.58 -14.57 3.52
C GLN A 68 6.84 -15.76 2.89
N ASP A 69 5.84 -16.30 3.59
CA ASP A 69 5.01 -17.40 3.09
C ASP A 69 4.15 -16.93 1.90
N LEU A 70 3.58 -15.72 1.99
CA LEU A 70 2.88 -15.10 0.87
C LEU A 70 3.78 -14.99 -0.36
N ILE A 71 5.00 -14.49 -0.22
CA ILE A 71 5.98 -14.35 -1.30
C ILE A 71 6.23 -15.70 -1.98
N THR A 72 6.49 -16.74 -1.20
CA THR A 72 6.74 -18.09 -1.70
C THR A 72 5.56 -18.59 -2.56
N LYS A 73 4.34 -18.41 -2.05
CA LYS A 73 3.13 -18.84 -2.75
C LYS A 73 2.84 -18.02 -4.01
N LEU A 74 3.04 -16.70 -3.94
CA LEU A 74 2.89 -15.80 -5.10
C LEU A 74 3.87 -16.13 -6.22
N LYS A 75 5.13 -16.45 -5.90
CA LYS A 75 6.14 -16.85 -6.89
C LYS A 75 5.75 -18.15 -7.61
N ILE A 76 5.19 -19.12 -6.88
CA ILE A 76 4.71 -20.38 -7.46
C ILE A 76 3.50 -20.11 -8.37
N LYS A 77 2.57 -19.31 -7.91
CA LYS A 77 1.31 -19.06 -8.60
C LYS A 77 1.45 -18.13 -9.82
N TYR A 78 2.36 -17.15 -9.73
CA TYR A 78 2.57 -16.13 -10.74
C TYR A 78 4.04 -16.03 -11.16
N PRO A 79 4.63 -17.07 -11.81
CA PRO A 79 6.06 -17.12 -12.10
C PRO A 79 6.56 -16.02 -13.06
N ASP A 80 5.65 -15.44 -13.84
CA ASP A 80 5.97 -14.37 -14.79
C ASP A 80 5.87 -12.97 -14.18
N ILE A 81 5.46 -12.85 -12.92
CA ILE A 81 5.32 -11.59 -12.21
C ILE A 81 6.48 -11.44 -11.21
N ASP A 82 7.18 -10.32 -11.27
CA ASP A 82 8.16 -10.00 -10.24
C ASP A 82 7.45 -9.57 -8.95
N ILE A 83 8.01 -9.99 -7.82
CA ILE A 83 7.61 -9.50 -6.51
C ILE A 83 8.70 -8.56 -6.02
N ILE A 84 8.32 -7.35 -5.65
CA ILE A 84 9.25 -6.33 -5.20
C ILE A 84 8.87 -5.77 -3.84
N ILE A 85 9.86 -5.36 -3.07
CA ILE A 85 9.69 -4.52 -1.89
C ILE A 85 10.33 -3.16 -2.18
N VAL A 86 9.64 -2.08 -1.81
CA VAL A 86 10.16 -0.72 -1.85
C VAL A 86 10.31 -0.26 -0.39
N PRO A 87 11.49 -0.39 0.20
CA PRO A 87 11.70 -0.05 1.60
C PRO A 87 11.71 1.47 1.80
N GLY A 88 11.13 1.90 2.92
CA GLY A 88 11.28 3.26 3.41
C GLY A 88 12.59 3.47 4.17
N PRO A 89 12.79 4.68 4.73
CA PRO A 89 13.98 4.98 5.53
C PRO A 89 14.20 3.99 6.66
N GLY A 90 15.41 3.39 6.73
CA GLY A 90 15.78 2.43 7.76
C GLY A 90 15.16 1.02 7.65
N GLU A 91 14.51 0.71 6.52
CA GLU A 91 13.86 -0.60 6.31
C GLU A 91 14.66 -1.53 5.40
N TYR A 92 15.74 -1.05 4.74
CA TYR A 92 16.51 -1.81 3.76
C TYR A 92 17.05 -3.13 4.32
N GLU A 93 17.69 -3.12 5.50
CA GLU A 93 18.25 -4.35 6.09
C GLU A 93 17.17 -5.37 6.43
N LYS A 94 15.96 -4.92 6.78
CA LYS A 94 14.82 -5.81 7.00
C LYS A 94 14.29 -6.37 5.68
N ALA A 95 14.29 -5.57 4.60
CA ALA A 95 13.85 -5.99 3.29
C ALA A 95 14.73 -7.12 2.73
N ARG A 96 16.04 -7.13 3.03
CA ARG A 96 16.96 -8.18 2.61
C ARG A 96 16.65 -9.58 3.17
N ASN A 97 15.85 -9.65 4.22
CA ASN A 97 15.42 -10.93 4.78
C ASN A 97 14.31 -11.62 3.98
N TYR A 98 13.75 -10.92 2.98
CA TYR A 98 12.74 -11.47 2.09
C TYR A 98 13.36 -11.92 0.76
N ASP A 99 12.90 -13.04 0.24
CA ASP A 99 13.32 -13.55 -1.08
C ASP A 99 12.59 -12.80 -2.20
N VAL A 100 12.90 -11.52 -2.40
CA VAL A 100 12.30 -10.64 -3.41
C VAL A 100 13.32 -9.66 -3.98
N LYS A 101 12.96 -9.01 -5.09
CA LYS A 101 13.72 -7.86 -5.59
C LYS A 101 13.43 -6.64 -4.72
N ILE A 102 14.48 -5.90 -4.37
CA ILE A 102 14.37 -4.65 -3.60
C ILE A 102 14.58 -3.50 -4.56
N LEU A 103 13.61 -2.59 -4.63
CA LEU A 103 13.71 -1.40 -5.46
C LEU A 103 14.06 -0.19 -4.59
N MET A 104 15.19 0.44 -4.91
CA MET A 104 15.71 1.64 -4.27
C MET A 104 16.02 2.69 -5.34
N ASN A 105 16.13 3.94 -4.94
CA ASN A 105 16.70 4.99 -5.77
C ASN A 105 18.23 4.99 -5.61
N ASN A 106 18.94 4.23 -6.43
CA ASN A 106 20.37 3.92 -6.26
C ASN A 106 20.64 3.25 -4.91
N LYS A 107 21.29 3.95 -3.98
CA LYS A 107 21.60 3.47 -2.62
C LYS A 107 20.68 4.08 -1.55
N ASP A 108 19.70 4.90 -1.96
CA ASP A 108 18.82 5.62 -1.06
C ASP A 108 17.38 5.13 -1.21
N HIS A 109 16.52 5.48 -0.27
CA HIS A 109 15.09 5.21 -0.39
C HIS A 109 14.45 6.10 -1.46
N THR A 110 13.34 5.65 -2.02
CA THR A 110 12.55 6.44 -2.97
C THR A 110 11.83 7.58 -2.25
N ASN A 111 11.74 8.74 -2.91
CA ASN A 111 10.86 9.81 -2.48
C ASN A 111 9.39 9.51 -2.85
N PHE A 112 8.45 10.35 -2.42
CA PHE A 112 7.02 10.15 -2.68
C PHE A 112 6.66 10.14 -4.17
N PHE A 113 7.32 10.96 -5.00
CA PHE A 113 7.05 11.04 -6.44
C PHE A 113 7.50 9.77 -7.15
N GLN A 114 8.70 9.29 -6.83
CA GLN A 114 9.25 8.03 -7.35
C GLN A 114 8.42 6.83 -6.87
N LEU A 115 8.03 6.82 -5.58
CA LEU A 115 7.13 5.81 -5.04
C LEU A 115 5.80 5.81 -5.78
N SER A 116 5.23 6.98 -6.08
CA SER A 116 3.98 7.08 -6.85
C SER A 116 4.14 6.49 -8.26
N LYS A 117 5.29 6.67 -8.92
CA LYS A 117 5.59 6.04 -10.22
C LYS A 117 5.63 4.52 -10.12
N ILE A 118 6.29 3.99 -9.10
CA ILE A 118 6.38 2.55 -8.87
C ILE A 118 4.99 1.96 -8.60
N LEU A 119 4.21 2.61 -7.75
CA LEU A 119 2.85 2.18 -7.42
C LEU A 119 1.93 2.20 -8.65
N ALA A 120 1.97 3.27 -9.45
CA ALA A 120 1.18 3.39 -10.67
C ALA A 120 1.54 2.34 -11.74
N GLY A 121 2.78 1.85 -11.75
CA GLY A 121 3.24 0.77 -12.63
C GLY A 121 3.00 -0.64 -12.06
N SER A 122 2.59 -0.75 -10.81
CA SER A 122 2.38 -2.03 -10.13
C SER A 122 1.11 -2.71 -10.63
N LYS A 123 1.19 -4.00 -10.94
CA LYS A 123 0.00 -4.79 -11.28
C LYS A 123 -0.93 -4.94 -10.07
N TYR A 124 -0.35 -5.08 -8.88
CA TYR A 124 -1.07 -5.15 -7.62
C TYR A 124 -0.20 -4.68 -6.45
N VAL A 125 -0.80 -4.06 -5.44
CA VAL A 125 -0.11 -3.59 -4.25
C VAL A 125 -0.65 -4.32 -3.03
N ILE A 126 0.24 -4.87 -2.20
CA ILE A 126 -0.14 -5.53 -0.94
C ILE A 126 0.60 -4.84 0.20
N SER A 127 -0.11 -4.34 1.17
CA SER A 127 0.47 -3.54 2.24
C SER A 127 -0.22 -3.77 3.59
N ASN A 128 0.52 -3.61 4.67
CA ASN A 128 -0.10 -3.32 5.96
C ASN A 128 -0.81 -1.95 5.90
N ASP A 129 -1.65 -1.63 6.88
CA ASP A 129 -2.26 -0.30 7.03
C ASP A 129 -1.18 0.78 7.30
N THR A 130 -0.58 1.30 6.24
CA THR A 130 0.55 2.25 6.27
C THR A 130 0.44 3.30 5.17
N GLY A 131 1.30 4.32 5.22
CA GLY A 131 1.32 5.41 4.23
C GLY A 131 1.32 4.96 2.77
N PRO A 132 2.16 4.00 2.34
CA PRO A 132 2.15 3.45 0.98
C PRO A 132 0.81 2.86 0.54
N ALA A 133 0.04 2.21 1.44
CA ALA A 133 -1.30 1.71 1.13
C ALA A 133 -2.25 2.85 0.78
N HIS A 134 -2.25 3.93 1.57
CA HIS A 134 -3.07 5.10 1.31
C HIS A 134 -2.69 5.79 -0.01
N LEU A 135 -1.39 5.93 -0.26
CA LEU A 135 -0.92 6.51 -1.52
C LEU A 135 -1.37 5.67 -2.72
N ALA A 136 -1.23 4.34 -2.66
CA ALA A 136 -1.68 3.42 -3.70
C ALA A 136 -3.20 3.53 -3.95
N ALA A 137 -4.00 3.56 -2.88
CA ALA A 137 -5.44 3.71 -2.97
C ALA A 137 -5.85 5.02 -3.66
N HIS A 138 -5.22 6.15 -3.29
CA HIS A 138 -5.50 7.46 -3.90
C HIS A 138 -4.96 7.62 -5.33
N LEU A 139 -3.92 6.86 -5.70
CA LEU A 139 -3.46 6.77 -7.09
C LEU A 139 -4.37 5.89 -7.96
N GLY A 140 -5.38 5.23 -7.37
CA GLY A 140 -6.28 4.32 -8.09
C GLY A 140 -5.66 2.96 -8.43
N CYS A 141 -4.57 2.59 -7.77
CA CYS A 141 -3.91 1.30 -7.98
C CYS A 141 -4.83 0.15 -7.56
N LYS A 142 -4.67 -1.02 -8.19
CA LYS A 142 -5.23 -2.27 -7.68
C LYS A 142 -4.44 -2.71 -6.46
N GLY A 143 -5.11 -3.12 -5.38
CA GLY A 143 -4.37 -3.55 -4.21
C GLY A 143 -5.21 -4.01 -3.03
N LEU A 144 -4.50 -4.44 -2.00
CA LEU A 144 -5.05 -4.98 -0.76
C LEU A 144 -4.30 -4.41 0.45
N ALA A 145 -5.02 -3.78 1.37
CA ALA A 145 -4.50 -3.40 2.67
C ALA A 145 -4.90 -4.41 3.75
N ILE A 146 -3.93 -4.79 4.57
CA ILE A 146 -4.12 -5.73 5.69
C ILE A 146 -4.26 -4.94 6.98
N PHE A 147 -5.39 -5.15 7.68
CA PHE A 147 -5.74 -4.45 8.91
C PHE A 147 -5.77 -5.40 10.11
N GLY A 148 -5.14 -4.98 11.19
CA GLY A 148 -5.31 -5.58 12.51
C GLY A 148 -6.45 -4.90 13.30
N SER A 149 -6.59 -5.30 14.57
CA SER A 149 -7.64 -4.78 15.48
C SER A 149 -7.47 -3.30 15.91
N HIS A 150 -6.33 -2.67 15.58
CA HIS A 150 -6.00 -1.29 16.01
C HIS A 150 -6.83 -0.21 15.31
N THR A 151 -7.36 -0.49 14.12
CA THR A 151 -8.24 0.40 13.35
C THR A 151 -9.08 -0.41 12.36
N SER A 152 -9.91 0.25 11.56
CA SER A 152 -10.66 -0.42 10.51
C SER A 152 -10.59 0.35 9.19
N PRO A 153 -10.75 -0.32 8.04
CA PRO A 153 -10.71 0.32 6.72
C PRO A 153 -11.68 1.49 6.59
N GLU A 154 -12.87 1.39 7.18
CA GLU A 154 -13.89 2.44 7.15
C GLU A 154 -13.43 3.69 7.89
N LYS A 155 -12.68 3.51 8.99
CA LYS A 155 -12.15 4.63 9.78
C LYS A 155 -11.08 5.43 9.07
N VAL A 156 -10.40 4.85 8.10
CA VAL A 156 -9.29 5.51 7.38
C VAL A 156 -9.61 5.80 5.92
N SER A 157 -10.81 5.47 5.46
CA SER A 157 -11.31 5.75 4.10
C SER A 157 -10.36 5.30 2.99
N ILE A 158 -9.76 4.11 3.14
CA ILE A 158 -8.76 3.59 2.19
C ILE A 158 -9.40 2.80 1.05
N GLN A 159 -10.63 2.31 1.24
CA GLN A 159 -11.29 1.48 0.24
C GLN A 159 -11.75 2.31 -0.97
N THR A 160 -11.43 1.79 -2.16
CA THR A 160 -11.88 2.32 -3.45
C THR A 160 -12.38 1.17 -4.32
N ASP A 161 -12.83 1.45 -5.53
CA ASP A 161 -13.26 0.42 -6.49
C ASP A 161 -12.13 -0.58 -6.82
N ASN A 162 -10.87 -0.13 -6.77
CA ASN A 162 -9.68 -0.93 -7.11
C ASN A 162 -8.85 -1.34 -5.90
N PHE A 163 -8.99 -0.66 -4.76
CA PHE A 163 -8.18 -0.90 -3.57
C PHE A 163 -9.04 -1.44 -2.44
N HIS A 164 -8.80 -2.70 -2.11
CA HIS A 164 -9.60 -3.45 -1.14
C HIS A 164 -8.90 -3.56 0.21
N SER A 165 -9.57 -4.18 1.17
CA SER A 165 -9.01 -4.46 2.48
C SER A 165 -9.41 -5.84 2.99
N ILE A 166 -8.56 -6.39 3.86
CA ILE A 166 -8.87 -7.55 4.68
C ILE A 166 -8.54 -7.23 6.12
N SER A 167 -9.41 -7.61 7.04
CA SER A 167 -9.24 -7.32 8.46
C SER A 167 -9.23 -8.61 9.27
N SER A 168 -8.33 -8.68 10.27
CA SER A 168 -8.31 -9.76 11.25
C SER A 168 -8.14 -9.18 12.66
N LYS A 169 -8.84 -9.77 13.64
CA LYS A 169 -8.62 -9.41 15.05
C LYS A 169 -7.22 -9.79 15.52
N ASN A 170 -6.70 -10.89 14.98
CA ASN A 170 -5.35 -11.38 15.23
C ASN A 170 -4.63 -11.62 13.89
N LEU A 171 -3.66 -10.79 13.56
CA LEU A 171 -2.90 -10.89 12.31
C LEU A 171 -2.09 -12.19 12.19
N HIS A 172 -1.74 -12.85 13.30
CA HIS A 172 -1.07 -14.15 13.28
C HIS A 172 -1.99 -15.29 12.77
N GLU A 173 -3.30 -15.12 12.89
CA GLU A 173 -4.30 -16.11 12.43
C GLU A 173 -4.73 -15.88 10.98
N LEU A 174 -4.41 -14.74 10.39
CA LEU A 174 -4.71 -14.45 8.99
C LEU A 174 -3.73 -15.20 8.10
N SER A 175 -4.18 -16.27 7.44
CA SER A 175 -3.32 -17.11 6.62
C SER A 175 -2.95 -16.45 5.28
N PRO A 176 -1.80 -16.80 4.69
CA PRO A 176 -1.45 -16.38 3.33
C PRO A 176 -2.46 -16.83 2.28
N GLU A 177 -3.07 -17.99 2.44
CA GLU A 177 -4.11 -18.52 1.55
C GLU A 177 -5.30 -17.59 1.46
N THR A 178 -5.82 -17.15 2.60
CA THR A 178 -6.93 -16.20 2.67
C THR A 178 -6.59 -14.87 1.98
N VAL A 179 -5.35 -14.41 2.13
CA VAL A 179 -4.87 -13.19 1.44
C VAL A 179 -4.80 -13.43 -0.07
N ILE A 180 -4.30 -14.60 -0.53
CA ILE A 180 -4.21 -14.95 -1.95
C ILE A 180 -5.60 -15.07 -2.58
N GLU A 181 -6.55 -15.73 -1.93
CA GLU A 181 -7.94 -15.82 -2.40
C GLU A 181 -8.54 -14.42 -2.64
N LYS A 182 -8.25 -13.49 -1.73
CA LYS A 182 -8.68 -12.10 -1.87
C LYS A 182 -8.00 -11.38 -3.03
N ILE A 183 -6.72 -11.65 -3.27
CA ILE A 183 -5.98 -11.11 -4.42
C ILE A 183 -6.55 -11.65 -5.72
N ASP A 184 -6.78 -12.98 -5.82
CA ASP A 184 -7.28 -13.64 -7.02
C ASP A 184 -8.62 -13.09 -7.50
N SER A 185 -9.46 -12.69 -6.57
CA SER A 185 -10.77 -12.12 -6.91
C SER A 185 -10.69 -10.73 -7.56
N HIS A 186 -9.46 -10.11 -7.61
CA HIS A 186 -9.28 -8.72 -8.07
C HIS A 186 -8.08 -8.51 -9.01
N LEU A 187 -7.21 -9.52 -9.18
CA LEU A 187 -6.03 -9.45 -10.04
C LEU A 187 -6.40 -9.66 -11.52
#